data_0d49fb97760861cf2c784dca7155d80c
#
_entry.id   0d49fb97760861cf2c784dca7155d80c
#
_cell.length_a   1.000
_cell.length_b   1.000
_cell.length_c   1.000
_cell.angle_alpha   90.00
_cell.angle_beta   90.00
_cell.angle_gamma   90.00
#
_symmetry.space_group_name_H-M   'P 1'
#
loop_
_entity.id
_entity.type
_entity.pdbx_description
1 polymer ?
#
loop_
_entity_poly.entity_id
_entity_poly.type
_entity_poly.pdbx_seq_one_letter_code
_entity_poly.pdbx_strand_id
1 'polypeptide(L)'
;MRKTLVACGFAMSALLVAASLSAVPTLVGKPAPDFALRSMDGKNRRLSEFRGQVVLVNFWARWAGDSRQEMPALDRINTTYNRAGLVVLGVSVDEDWRRAREFADAMKVGYPILFDTTADIGRNYLLRKMPMTILVDRSGVVRYSSAGFKSGDELAYLDEIRELLRE
;
A
#
# COMPACT_ATOMS: atom_id res chain seq x y z
N MET A 1 -56.46 4.33 -61.00
CA MET A 1 -56.42 4.11 -59.55
C MET A 1 -54.96 3.83 -59.14
N ARG A 2 -54.23 4.85 -58.62
CA ARG A 2 -52.84 4.73 -58.19
C ARG A 2 -52.79 4.58 -56.62
N LYS A 3 -52.29 3.47 -56.13
CA LYS A 3 -52.12 3.25 -54.71
C LYS A 3 -50.68 3.69 -54.30
N THR A 4 -50.60 4.75 -53.52
CA THR A 4 -49.36 5.25 -52.92
C THR A 4 -49.09 4.46 -51.67
N LEU A 5 -47.91 3.73 -51.61
CA LEU A 5 -47.41 3.13 -50.43
C LEU A 5 -46.60 4.18 -49.71
N VAL A 6 -46.98 4.47 -48.46
CA VAL A 6 -46.17 5.25 -47.47
C VAL A 6 -45.27 4.29 -46.70
N ALA A 7 -43.96 4.41 -46.90
CA ALA A 7 -42.98 3.66 -46.12
C ALA A 7 -42.67 4.46 -44.85
N CYS A 8 -43.05 3.90 -43.71
CA CYS A 8 -42.73 4.43 -42.39
C CYS A 8 -41.31 3.92 -41.98
N GLY A 9 -40.32 4.80 -42.09
CA GLY A 9 -38.94 4.50 -41.61
C GLY A 9 -38.87 4.65 -40.11
N PHE A 10 -38.67 3.54 -39.38
CA PHE A 10 -38.32 3.54 -37.97
C PHE A 10 -36.80 3.78 -37.84
N ALA A 11 -36.42 5.00 -37.44
CA ALA A 11 -35.03 5.29 -37.02
C ALA A 11 -34.84 4.80 -35.60
N MET A 12 -34.12 3.68 -35.45
CA MET A 12 -33.75 3.11 -34.18
C MET A 12 -32.46 3.81 -33.70
N SER A 13 -32.62 4.84 -32.87
CA SER A 13 -31.48 5.51 -32.18
C SER A 13 -30.88 4.58 -31.15
N ALA A 14 -29.76 3.99 -31.47
CA ALA A 14 -28.97 3.24 -30.51
C ALA A 14 -28.31 4.20 -29.51
N LEU A 15 -28.81 4.25 -28.27
CA LEU A 15 -28.23 4.98 -27.17
C LEU A 15 -27.00 4.20 -26.69
N LEU A 16 -25.77 4.64 -27.06
CA LEU A 16 -24.54 4.13 -26.49
C LEU A 16 -24.43 4.62 -25.03
N VAL A 17 -24.78 3.76 -24.10
CA VAL A 17 -24.47 3.97 -22.68
C VAL A 17 -22.99 3.68 -22.51
N ALA A 18 -22.15 4.72 -22.51
CA ALA A 18 -20.76 4.62 -22.10
C ALA A 18 -20.71 4.32 -20.59
N ALA A 19 -20.50 3.05 -20.24
CA ALA A 19 -20.21 2.66 -18.87
C ALA A 19 -18.86 3.27 -18.48
N SER A 20 -18.88 4.34 -17.69
CA SER A 20 -17.69 4.89 -17.06
C SER A 20 -17.16 3.84 -16.08
N LEU A 21 -16.11 3.11 -16.46
CA LEU A 21 -15.33 2.33 -15.48
C LEU A 21 -14.74 3.32 -14.47
N SER A 22 -15.36 3.43 -13.31
CA SER A 22 -14.77 4.18 -12.21
C SER A 22 -13.47 3.49 -11.80
N ALA A 23 -12.33 4.09 -12.16
CA ALA A 23 -11.02 3.59 -11.75
C ALA A 23 -10.95 3.55 -10.22
N VAL A 24 -10.49 2.42 -9.69
CA VAL A 24 -10.26 2.25 -8.25
C VAL A 24 -9.22 3.29 -7.81
N PRO A 25 -9.51 4.18 -6.84
CA PRO A 25 -8.54 5.17 -6.39
C PRO A 25 -7.24 4.49 -5.97
N THR A 26 -6.12 4.97 -6.49
CA THR A 26 -4.77 4.50 -6.16
C THR A 26 -3.86 5.69 -5.86
N LEU A 27 -2.84 5.45 -5.03
CA LEU A 27 -1.78 6.42 -4.74
C LEU A 27 -0.57 6.24 -5.68
N VAL A 28 -0.52 5.18 -6.47
CA VAL A 28 0.60 4.94 -7.40
C VAL A 28 0.74 6.13 -8.36
N GLY A 29 1.97 6.63 -8.48
CA GLY A 29 2.33 7.82 -9.25
C GLY A 29 2.06 9.15 -8.53
N LYS A 30 1.59 9.14 -7.28
CA LYS A 30 1.32 10.35 -6.48
C LYS A 30 2.32 10.47 -5.33
N PRO A 31 2.56 11.69 -4.80
CA PRO A 31 3.30 11.86 -3.57
C PRO A 31 2.66 11.02 -2.45
N ALA A 32 3.49 10.28 -1.71
CA ALA A 32 3.04 9.54 -0.55
C ALA A 32 2.54 10.52 0.52
N PRO A 33 1.33 10.31 1.09
CA PRO A 33 0.86 11.13 2.20
C PRO A 33 1.86 11.11 3.35
N ASP A 34 2.34 12.30 3.77
CA ASP A 34 3.29 12.38 4.88
C ASP A 34 2.60 12.03 6.20
N PHE A 35 3.34 11.45 7.12
CA PHE A 35 2.88 11.15 8.47
C PHE A 35 4.01 11.28 9.48
N ALA A 36 3.66 11.47 10.73
CA ALA A 36 4.56 11.36 11.87
C ALA A 36 3.91 10.47 12.93
N LEU A 37 4.50 9.33 13.21
CA LEU A 37 3.97 8.34 14.15
C LEU A 37 5.02 7.97 15.20
N ARG A 38 4.55 7.62 16.39
CA ARG A 38 5.42 7.12 17.46
C ARG A 38 5.80 5.67 17.15
N SER A 39 7.10 5.40 17.21
CA SER A 39 7.67 4.07 17.06
C SER A 39 7.74 3.33 18.39
N MET A 40 7.87 2.01 18.33
CA MET A 40 8.00 1.12 19.48
C MET A 40 9.24 1.44 20.34
N ASP A 41 10.29 2.01 19.76
CA ASP A 41 11.49 2.51 20.46
C ASP A 41 11.29 3.87 21.15
N GLY A 42 10.07 4.42 21.10
CA GLY A 42 9.71 5.69 21.72
C GLY A 42 10.02 6.93 20.90
N LYS A 43 10.67 6.79 19.72
CA LYS A 43 10.98 7.91 18.83
C LYS A 43 9.80 8.19 17.90
N ASN A 44 9.63 9.45 17.53
CA ASN A 44 8.75 9.79 16.40
C ASN A 44 9.50 9.57 15.08
N ARG A 45 8.82 8.98 14.11
CA ARG A 45 9.32 8.77 12.75
C ARG A 45 8.38 9.49 11.78
N ARG A 46 8.94 10.36 10.96
CA ARG A 46 8.20 11.04 9.89
C ARG A 46 8.62 10.48 8.53
N LEU A 47 7.66 10.19 7.65
CA LEU A 47 7.97 9.62 6.34
C LEU A 47 8.88 10.55 5.51
N SER A 48 8.66 11.86 5.56
CA SER A 48 9.48 12.82 4.80
C SER A 48 10.95 12.91 5.25
N GLU A 49 11.30 12.38 6.44
CA GLU A 49 12.70 12.30 6.91
C GLU A 49 13.53 11.28 6.14
N PHE A 50 12.87 10.37 5.42
CA PHE A 50 13.52 9.32 4.62
C PHE A 50 13.68 9.70 3.14
N ARG A 51 13.54 10.99 2.78
CA ARG A 51 13.83 11.44 1.41
C ARG A 51 15.27 11.08 1.01
N GLY A 52 15.44 10.64 -0.24
CA GLY A 52 16.71 10.10 -0.74
C GLY A 52 16.89 8.60 -0.52
N GLN A 53 15.98 7.96 0.20
CA GLN A 53 15.94 6.50 0.42
C GLN A 53 14.69 5.90 -0.21
N VAL A 54 14.74 4.63 -0.56
CA VAL A 54 13.56 3.83 -0.92
C VAL A 54 12.87 3.41 0.38
N VAL A 55 11.58 3.66 0.50
CA VAL A 55 10.83 3.33 1.72
C VAL A 55 9.76 2.29 1.42
N LEU A 56 9.78 1.18 2.13
CA LEU A 56 8.70 0.21 2.18
C LEU A 56 7.86 0.49 3.42
N VAL A 57 6.62 0.93 3.22
CA VAL A 57 5.64 1.11 4.30
C VAL A 57 4.69 -0.08 4.28
N ASN A 58 4.73 -0.87 5.34
CA ASN A 58 3.85 -2.02 5.53
C ASN A 58 2.79 -1.70 6.58
N PHE A 59 1.55 -1.58 6.16
CA PHE A 59 0.40 -1.48 7.06
C PHE A 59 -0.04 -2.88 7.47
N TRP A 60 -0.11 -3.12 8.76
CA TRP A 60 -0.46 -4.42 9.33
C TRP A 60 -1.41 -4.31 10.51
N ALA A 61 -2.07 -5.40 10.83
CA ALA A 61 -2.91 -5.50 12.01
C ALA A 61 -2.81 -6.90 12.62
N ARG A 62 -2.89 -6.98 13.92
CA ARG A 62 -2.84 -8.23 14.69
C ARG A 62 -3.93 -9.23 14.29
N TRP A 63 -5.12 -8.72 13.92
CA TRP A 63 -6.26 -9.52 13.48
C TRP A 63 -6.15 -10.00 12.01
N ALA A 64 -5.23 -9.46 11.22
CA ALA A 64 -4.97 -9.90 9.85
C ALA A 64 -3.94 -11.04 9.85
N GLY A 65 -4.42 -12.27 9.65
CA GLY A 65 -3.57 -13.48 9.74
C GLY A 65 -2.36 -13.45 8.81
N ASP A 66 -2.51 -12.88 7.60
CA ASP A 66 -1.45 -12.76 6.60
C ASP A 66 -0.31 -11.84 7.06
N SER A 67 -0.57 -10.85 7.96
CA SER A 67 0.46 -9.99 8.55
C SER A 67 1.53 -10.78 9.31
N ARG A 68 1.13 -11.88 9.96
CA ARG A 68 2.07 -12.78 10.67
C ARG A 68 3.07 -13.46 9.74
N GLN A 69 2.67 -13.71 8.50
CA GLN A 69 3.54 -14.33 7.50
C GLN A 69 4.41 -13.29 6.79
N GLU A 70 3.87 -12.10 6.52
CA GLU A 70 4.58 -11.04 5.80
C GLU A 70 5.70 -10.43 6.64
N MET A 71 5.47 -10.12 7.92
CA MET A 71 6.44 -9.41 8.76
C MET A 71 7.83 -10.06 8.80
N PRO A 72 7.99 -11.39 8.99
CA PRO A 72 9.30 -12.02 8.92
C PRO A 72 9.93 -12.00 7.52
N ALA A 73 9.12 -12.01 6.44
CA ALA A 73 9.62 -11.87 5.08
C ALA A 73 10.20 -10.47 4.84
N LEU A 74 9.51 -9.43 5.31
CA LEU A 74 9.99 -8.05 5.27
C LEU A 74 11.25 -7.84 6.12
N ASP A 75 11.39 -8.55 7.22
CA ASP A 75 12.60 -8.47 8.05
C ASP A 75 13.84 -9.01 7.33
N ARG A 76 13.70 -10.10 6.58
CA ARG A 76 14.77 -10.62 5.71
C ARG A 76 15.14 -9.61 4.61
N ILE A 77 14.14 -8.97 4.00
CA ILE A 77 14.33 -7.91 2.99
C ILE A 77 15.06 -6.72 3.62
N ASN A 78 14.63 -6.25 4.78
CA ASN A 78 15.27 -5.17 5.53
C ASN A 78 16.73 -5.49 5.82
N THR A 79 17.01 -6.66 6.37
CA THR A 79 18.38 -7.10 6.72
C THR A 79 19.29 -7.09 5.49
N THR A 80 18.77 -7.47 4.31
CA THR A 80 19.53 -7.56 3.07
C THR A 80 19.81 -6.20 2.44
N TYR A 81 18.80 -5.30 2.44
CA TYR A 81 18.84 -4.08 1.62
C TYR A 81 18.95 -2.77 2.40
N ASN A 82 18.91 -2.77 3.74
CA ASN A 82 19.00 -1.54 4.55
C ASN A 82 20.27 -0.74 4.23
N ARG A 83 21.42 -1.41 4.06
CA ARG A 83 22.70 -0.77 3.71
C ARG A 83 22.74 -0.25 2.28
N ALA A 84 21.85 -0.74 1.40
CA ALA A 84 21.71 -0.27 0.03
C ALA A 84 20.79 0.94 -0.11
N GLY A 85 20.18 1.40 1.00
CA GLY A 85 19.29 2.56 1.01
C GLY A 85 17.81 2.23 1.05
N LEU A 86 17.43 1.00 1.46
CA LEU A 86 16.06 0.65 1.79
C LEU A 86 15.76 0.94 3.26
N VAL A 87 14.61 1.54 3.51
CA VAL A 87 14.00 1.65 4.85
C VAL A 87 12.70 0.88 4.87
N VAL A 88 12.50 0.02 5.87
CA VAL A 88 11.21 -0.65 6.11
C VAL A 88 10.56 -0.03 7.34
N LEU A 89 9.28 0.34 7.23
CA LEU A 89 8.45 0.87 8.30
C LEU A 89 7.20 0.01 8.45
N GLY A 90 7.04 -0.67 9.57
CA GLY A 90 5.82 -1.40 9.89
C GLY A 90 4.83 -0.49 10.63
N VAL A 91 3.66 -0.24 10.06
CA VAL A 91 2.63 0.62 10.66
C VAL A 91 1.45 -0.23 11.10
N SER A 92 1.27 -0.37 12.41
CA SER A 92 0.08 -1.01 12.97
C SER A 92 -1.11 -0.06 12.91
N VAL A 93 -2.25 -0.57 12.46
CA VAL A 93 -3.54 0.13 12.50
C VAL A 93 -4.47 -0.40 13.61
N ASP A 94 -3.93 -1.16 14.56
CA ASP A 94 -4.67 -1.59 15.73
C ASP A 94 -4.92 -0.41 16.67
N GLU A 95 -6.14 -0.25 17.17
CA GLU A 95 -6.49 0.78 18.17
C GLU A 95 -5.75 0.55 19.50
N ASP A 96 -5.60 -0.71 19.90
CA ASP A 96 -4.86 -1.10 21.11
C ASP A 96 -3.37 -1.29 20.78
N TRP A 97 -2.61 -0.20 20.93
CA TRP A 97 -1.17 -0.20 20.67
C TRP A 97 -0.38 -1.14 21.60
N ARG A 98 -0.87 -1.44 22.81
CA ARG A 98 -0.18 -2.36 23.73
C ARG A 98 -0.20 -3.78 23.18
N ARG A 99 -1.36 -4.25 22.76
CA ARG A 99 -1.51 -5.57 22.12
C ARG A 99 -0.80 -5.64 20.77
N ALA A 100 -0.80 -4.54 19.99
CA ALA A 100 -0.03 -4.46 18.76
C ALA A 100 1.47 -4.58 19.04
N ARG A 101 1.97 -3.92 20.09
CA ARG A 101 3.35 -4.03 20.55
C ARG A 101 3.73 -5.45 20.96
N GLU A 102 2.91 -6.10 21.79
CA GLU A 102 3.13 -7.50 22.20
C GLU A 102 3.22 -8.44 20.99
N PHE A 103 2.35 -8.22 20.00
CA PHE A 103 2.39 -8.98 18.75
C PHE A 103 3.69 -8.73 17.97
N ALA A 104 4.10 -7.48 17.81
CA ALA A 104 5.33 -7.11 17.11
C ALA A 104 6.58 -7.63 17.83
N ASP A 105 6.63 -7.55 19.18
CA ASP A 105 7.70 -8.12 19.99
C ASP A 105 7.82 -9.64 19.76
N ALA A 106 6.70 -10.35 19.64
CA ALA A 106 6.69 -11.79 19.34
C ALA A 106 7.19 -12.10 17.92
N MET A 107 7.04 -11.18 16.96
CA MET A 107 7.53 -11.34 15.57
C MET A 107 9.04 -11.12 15.48
N LYS A 108 9.68 -10.48 16.47
CA LYS A 108 11.14 -10.24 16.56
C LYS A 108 11.74 -9.58 15.31
N VAL A 109 11.00 -8.65 14.68
CA VAL A 109 11.49 -7.93 13.51
C VAL A 109 12.44 -6.80 13.90
N GLY A 110 13.47 -6.57 13.08
CA GLY A 110 14.52 -5.57 13.34
C GLY A 110 14.24 -4.19 12.74
N TYR A 111 13.15 -4.00 11.98
CA TYR A 111 12.76 -2.70 11.43
C TYR A 111 11.81 -1.94 12.36
N PRO A 112 11.71 -0.59 12.25
CA PRO A 112 10.83 0.22 13.08
C PRO A 112 9.36 -0.16 12.96
N ILE A 113 8.70 -0.34 14.12
CA ILE A 113 7.26 -0.54 14.23
C ILE A 113 6.64 0.76 14.77
N LEU A 114 5.64 1.27 14.07
CA LEU A 114 4.91 2.49 14.37
C LEU A 114 3.44 2.18 14.65
N PHE A 115 2.75 3.09 15.34
CA PHE A 115 1.36 2.88 15.77
C PHE A 115 0.46 4.00 15.26
N ASP A 116 -0.49 3.66 14.37
CA ASP A 116 -1.58 4.51 13.90
C ASP A 116 -2.88 4.12 14.62
N THR A 117 -2.95 4.47 15.91
CA THR A 117 -4.05 4.05 16.81
C THR A 117 -5.41 4.65 16.45
N THR A 118 -5.44 5.68 15.63
CA THR A 118 -6.67 6.32 15.14
C THR A 118 -7.05 5.87 13.73
N ALA A 119 -6.19 5.08 13.10
CA ALA A 119 -6.28 4.66 11.71
C ALA A 119 -6.40 5.84 10.70
N ASP A 120 -5.95 7.04 11.10
CA ASP A 120 -5.98 8.22 10.24
C ASP A 120 -5.04 8.08 9.06
N ILE A 121 -3.83 7.56 9.34
CA ILE A 121 -2.83 7.35 8.29
C ILE A 121 -3.31 6.24 7.36
N GLY A 122 -3.85 5.16 7.91
CA GLY A 122 -4.43 4.08 7.12
C GLY A 122 -5.50 4.58 6.15
N ARG A 123 -6.37 5.51 6.58
CA ARG A 123 -7.37 6.13 5.69
C ARG A 123 -6.74 6.95 4.57
N ASN A 124 -5.70 7.73 4.86
CA ASN A 124 -4.98 8.53 3.87
C ASN A 124 -4.30 7.65 2.82
N TYR A 125 -3.89 6.44 3.21
CA TYR A 125 -3.28 5.44 2.33
C TYR A 125 -4.29 4.54 1.61
N LEU A 126 -5.59 4.80 1.78
CA LEU A 126 -6.68 4.08 1.11
C LEU A 126 -6.65 2.57 1.38
N LEU A 127 -6.33 2.18 2.62
CA LEU A 127 -6.25 0.77 3.00
C LEU A 127 -7.58 0.05 2.75
N ARG A 128 -7.55 -1.04 1.99
CA ARG A 128 -8.73 -1.83 1.62
C ARG A 128 -8.67 -3.26 2.10
N LYS A 129 -7.47 -3.78 2.20
CA LYS A 129 -7.18 -5.14 2.66
C LYS A 129 -5.87 -5.12 3.44
N MET A 130 -5.82 -5.89 4.51
CA MET A 130 -4.63 -6.03 5.34
C MET A 130 -3.97 -7.40 5.12
N PRO A 131 -2.65 -7.47 5.19
CA PRO A 131 -1.71 -6.34 5.20
C PRO A 131 -1.71 -5.56 3.88
N MET A 132 -1.15 -4.34 3.88
CA MET A 132 -0.96 -3.56 2.65
C MET A 132 0.45 -2.99 2.63
N THR A 133 1.19 -3.27 1.56
CA THR A 133 2.56 -2.84 1.38
C THR A 133 2.66 -1.81 0.27
N ILE A 134 3.34 -0.71 0.57
CA ILE A 134 3.54 0.44 -0.31
C ILE A 134 5.04 0.67 -0.48
N LEU A 135 5.51 0.78 -1.72
CA LEU A 135 6.87 1.20 -2.02
C LEU A 135 6.90 2.65 -2.50
N VAL A 136 7.73 3.43 -1.84
CA VAL A 136 7.94 4.86 -2.08
C VAL A 136 9.37 5.06 -2.57
N ASP A 137 9.54 5.79 -3.66
CA ASP A 137 10.85 6.08 -4.21
C ASP A 137 11.60 7.19 -3.43
N ARG A 138 12.84 7.47 -3.83
CA ARG A 138 13.73 8.46 -3.20
C ARG A 138 13.14 9.88 -3.20
N SER A 139 12.29 10.20 -4.18
CA SER A 139 11.60 11.49 -4.29
C SER A 139 10.33 11.56 -3.43
N GLY A 140 9.88 10.42 -2.90
CA GLY A 140 8.70 10.30 -2.06
C GLY A 140 7.41 10.07 -2.84
N VAL A 141 7.50 9.54 -4.05
CA VAL A 141 6.36 9.14 -4.86
C VAL A 141 6.06 7.66 -4.63
N VAL A 142 4.80 7.32 -4.49
CA VAL A 142 4.35 5.92 -4.43
C VAL A 142 4.56 5.26 -5.79
N ARG A 143 5.35 4.21 -5.84
CA ARG A 143 5.64 3.49 -7.08
C ARG A 143 4.87 2.17 -7.17
N TYR A 144 4.72 1.47 -6.05
CA TYR A 144 4.03 0.18 -5.99
C TYR A 144 3.12 0.10 -4.77
N SER A 145 2.07 -0.70 -4.90
CA SER A 145 1.08 -0.93 -3.85
C SER A 145 0.50 -2.33 -3.97
N SER A 146 0.63 -3.13 -2.92
CA SER A 146 0.16 -4.51 -2.85
C SER A 146 -0.76 -4.70 -1.64
N ALA A 147 -1.86 -5.43 -1.80
CA ALA A 147 -2.86 -5.66 -0.75
C ALA A 147 -3.08 -7.16 -0.49
N GLY A 148 -2.95 -7.57 0.77
CA GLY A 148 -2.86 -8.96 1.20
C GLY A 148 -1.46 -9.50 0.98
N PHE A 149 -1.20 -10.69 1.54
CA PHE A 149 0.09 -11.37 1.39
C PHE A 149 -0.13 -12.88 1.31
N LYS A 150 0.65 -13.53 0.45
CA LYS A 150 0.82 -14.98 0.38
C LYS A 150 2.30 -15.29 0.28
N SER A 151 2.72 -16.42 0.80
CA SER A 151 4.11 -16.87 0.66
C SER A 151 4.51 -16.93 -0.83
N GLY A 152 5.59 -16.26 -1.17
CA GLY A 152 6.08 -16.05 -2.54
C GLY A 152 5.84 -14.63 -3.08
N ASP A 153 4.89 -13.87 -2.54
CA ASP A 153 4.64 -12.48 -2.96
C ASP A 153 5.84 -11.58 -2.66
N GLU A 154 6.68 -11.92 -1.68
CA GLU A 154 7.93 -11.22 -1.36
C GLU A 154 8.92 -11.19 -2.53
N LEU A 155 8.83 -12.09 -3.49
CA LEU A 155 9.68 -12.07 -4.69
C LEU A 155 9.38 -10.86 -5.57
N ALA A 156 8.09 -10.49 -5.71
CA ALA A 156 7.69 -9.27 -6.41
C ALA A 156 8.26 -8.02 -5.70
N TYR A 157 8.15 -7.96 -4.37
CA TYR A 157 8.74 -6.85 -3.59
C TYR A 157 10.25 -6.73 -3.82
N LEU A 158 10.97 -7.85 -3.90
CA LEU A 158 12.41 -7.85 -4.15
C LEU A 158 12.76 -7.24 -5.52
N ASP A 159 11.99 -7.55 -6.55
CA ASP A 159 12.24 -7.03 -7.91
C ASP A 159 11.92 -5.53 -7.97
N GLU A 160 10.80 -5.10 -7.39
CA GLU A 160 10.39 -3.70 -7.28
C GLU A 160 11.41 -2.87 -6.47
N ILE A 161 11.89 -3.39 -5.33
CA ILE A 161 12.91 -2.74 -4.51
C ILE A 161 14.23 -2.59 -5.28
N ARG A 162 14.67 -3.64 -5.97
CA ARG A 162 15.91 -3.60 -6.78
C ARG A 162 15.82 -2.59 -7.91
N GLU A 163 14.64 -2.43 -8.52
CA GLU A 163 14.40 -1.41 -9.54
C GLU A 163 14.59 -0.01 -8.93
N LEU A 164 13.90 0.30 -7.82
CA LEU A 164 13.97 1.61 -7.18
C LEU A 164 15.36 1.94 -6.59
N LEU A 165 16.10 0.94 -6.14
CA LEU A 165 17.45 1.14 -5.60
C LEU A 165 18.47 1.48 -6.69
N ARG A 166 18.20 1.15 -7.98
CA ARG A 166 19.07 1.45 -9.13
C ARG A 166 18.82 2.85 -9.72
N GLU A 167 17.65 3.46 -9.44
CA GLU A 167 17.34 4.84 -9.81
C GLU A 167 18.13 5.84 -8.94
#